data_a7edd655ec1d30abecc5d0ba293c551f
#
_entry.id   a7edd655ec1d30abecc5d0ba293c551f
#
_cell.length_a   1.000
_cell.length_b   1.000
_cell.length_c   1.000
_cell.angle_alpha   90.00
_cell.angle_beta   90.00
_cell.angle_gamma   90.00
#
_symmetry.space_group_name_H-M   'P 1'
#
loop_
_entity.id
_entity.type
_entity.pdbx_description
1 polymer ?
#
loop_
_entity_poly.entity_id
_entity_poly.type
_entity_poly.pdbx_seq_one_letter_code
_entity_poly.pdbx_strand_id
1 'polypeptide(L)'
;MCIRDRAWNALLASQAAPTPFMRHEYLSALESSGSAVPQTGWAGRVVTLWQGGELVAACPVYAKAHSYGEYVFDFAWARAYAQHGLDYYPKGVLAVPFTPVPGSRLLARTPLLRAALVRAVREWAQAQQLSSLHLLFSDAEDLAACDADGWMQRSTVQFHWTNQGADGAGHGDFEHFLATLNQEKRKKIRQERRKVHEAGVRFRALHGPDMSAQDWAFFYRCHERTYLEHGNAPYLEPAFFEAMARQMPEAWLMFIAERDGQPMACSLIALDAAAARLSAGHPGGRAHAPQTPQGTAYGRYWGALERVDCLHFEACYYQPIAWCIERGIAHFEGGAQGEHKMARALLPVVTPSAHWIAHPSFADAISRFLDREGEGMAGYLQELQAHSPLRQG
;
A
#
# COMPACT_ATOMS: atom_id res chain seq x y z
N MET A 1 2.11 -10.09 19.02
CA MET A 1 3.54 -10.02 18.62
C MET A 1 4.39 -9.72 19.87
N CYS A 2 5.31 -10.62 20.26
CA CYS A 2 6.08 -10.52 21.54
C CYS A 2 7.41 -9.73 21.43
N ILE A 3 7.64 -8.98 20.37
CA ILE A 3 8.83 -8.14 20.22
C ILE A 3 8.56 -6.79 20.86
N ARG A 4 9.57 -6.19 21.50
CA ARG A 4 9.45 -4.85 22.05
C ARG A 4 9.23 -3.85 20.91
N ASP A 5 8.12 -3.13 20.94
CA ASP A 5 7.67 -2.13 19.97
C ASP A 5 8.78 -1.16 19.55
N ARG A 6 9.54 -0.64 20.53
CA ARG A 6 10.65 0.30 20.29
C ARG A 6 11.79 -0.29 19.46
N ALA A 7 12.18 -1.56 19.72
CA ALA A 7 13.27 -2.20 18.98
C ALA A 7 12.87 -2.45 17.52
N TRP A 8 11.63 -2.89 17.29
CA TRP A 8 11.07 -3.08 15.96
C TRP A 8 10.99 -1.75 15.19
N ASN A 9 10.37 -0.73 15.77
CA ASN A 9 10.18 0.56 15.11
C ASN A 9 11.51 1.30 14.86
N ALA A 10 12.51 1.15 15.75
CA ALA A 10 13.86 1.68 15.52
C ALA A 10 14.55 0.97 14.34
N LEU A 11 14.40 -0.35 14.21
CA LEU A 11 14.93 -1.12 13.08
C LEU A 11 14.20 -0.75 11.78
N LEU A 12 12.87 -0.58 11.81
CA LEU A 12 12.08 -0.10 10.66
C LEU A 12 12.53 1.30 10.20
N ALA A 13 12.72 2.23 11.12
CA ALA A 13 13.12 3.60 10.81
C ALA A 13 14.51 3.71 10.14
N SER A 14 15.35 2.68 10.27
CA SER A 14 16.67 2.61 9.62
C SER A 14 16.64 2.03 8.21
N GLN A 15 15.49 1.58 7.71
CA GLN A 15 15.36 1.01 6.38
C GLN A 15 15.26 2.08 5.29
N ALA A 16 15.54 1.69 4.04
CA ALA A 16 15.46 2.58 2.88
C ALA A 16 14.04 3.04 2.57
N ALA A 17 13.05 2.17 2.76
CA ALA A 17 11.63 2.45 2.47
C ALA A 17 10.71 2.07 3.65
N PRO A 18 10.82 2.77 4.80
CA PRO A 18 9.98 2.51 5.96
C PRO A 18 8.55 2.99 5.68
N THR A 19 7.57 2.11 5.88
CA THR A 19 6.15 2.48 5.72
C THR A 19 5.41 2.41 7.06
N PRO A 20 4.33 3.16 7.26
CA PRO A 20 3.53 3.09 8.48
C PRO A 20 2.92 1.70 8.70
N PHE A 21 2.74 0.93 7.62
CA PHE A 21 2.13 -0.41 7.65
C PHE A 21 3.06 -1.49 8.22
N MET A 22 4.37 -1.25 8.25
CA MET A 22 5.35 -2.12 8.90
C MET A 22 5.61 -1.74 10.35
N ARG A 23 4.98 -0.70 10.90
CA ARG A 23 5.11 -0.37 12.33
C ARG A 23 4.54 -1.49 13.18
N HIS A 24 5.13 -1.66 14.34
CA HIS A 24 4.71 -2.67 15.32
C HIS A 24 3.22 -2.53 15.68
N GLU A 25 2.75 -1.31 15.88
CA GLU A 25 1.36 -1.00 16.23
C GLU A 25 0.38 -1.47 15.14
N TYR A 26 0.72 -1.25 13.86
CA TYR A 26 -0.12 -1.67 12.74
C TYR A 26 -0.22 -3.21 12.65
N LEU A 27 0.93 -3.89 12.68
CA LEU A 27 0.99 -5.35 12.63
C LEU A 27 0.31 -6.01 13.84
N SER A 28 0.51 -5.45 15.03
CA SER A 28 -0.15 -5.91 16.26
C SER A 28 -1.66 -5.69 16.23
N ALA A 29 -2.12 -4.58 15.66
CA ALA A 29 -3.55 -4.31 15.51
C ALA A 29 -4.23 -5.29 14.54
N LEU A 30 -3.57 -5.69 13.45
CA LEU A 30 -4.07 -6.73 12.54
C LEU A 30 -4.30 -8.07 13.25
N GLU A 31 -3.38 -8.45 14.14
CA GLU A 31 -3.48 -9.68 14.93
C GLU A 31 -4.53 -9.56 16.04
N SER A 32 -4.44 -8.50 16.87
CA SER A 32 -5.28 -8.34 18.06
C SER A 32 -6.76 -8.05 17.75
N SER A 33 -7.05 -7.47 16.59
CA SER A 33 -8.43 -7.25 16.13
C SER A 33 -9.08 -8.50 15.55
N GLY A 34 -8.32 -9.58 15.32
CA GLY A 34 -8.83 -10.76 14.62
C GLY A 34 -8.84 -10.64 13.09
N SER A 35 -8.34 -9.51 12.53
CA SER A 35 -8.33 -9.29 11.08
C SER A 35 -7.34 -10.22 10.35
N ALA A 36 -6.15 -10.43 10.91
CA ALA A 36 -5.13 -11.31 10.34
C ALA A 36 -4.68 -12.35 11.38
N VAL A 37 -5.44 -13.43 11.47
CA VAL A 37 -5.26 -14.54 12.41
C VAL A 37 -5.37 -15.89 11.69
N PRO A 38 -5.02 -17.03 12.33
CA PRO A 38 -5.15 -18.34 11.69
C PRO A 38 -6.56 -18.62 11.14
N GLN A 39 -7.61 -18.18 11.84
CA GLN A 39 -9.01 -18.35 11.44
C GLN A 39 -9.36 -17.61 10.13
N THR A 40 -8.67 -16.53 9.84
CA THR A 40 -8.78 -15.77 8.57
C THR A 40 -7.71 -16.18 7.55
N GLY A 41 -7.01 -17.31 7.80
CA GLY A 41 -5.98 -17.85 6.91
C GLY A 41 -4.61 -17.15 7.01
N TRP A 42 -4.34 -16.36 8.06
CA TRP A 42 -3.09 -15.66 8.30
C TRP A 42 -2.43 -16.09 9.62
N ALA A 43 -1.69 -17.19 9.62
CA ALA A 43 -0.97 -17.65 10.83
C ALA A 43 0.37 -16.91 10.95
N GLY A 44 0.37 -15.78 11.65
CA GLY A 44 1.53 -14.89 11.79
C GLY A 44 2.66 -15.47 12.64
N ARG A 45 3.90 -15.23 12.20
CA ARG A 45 5.15 -15.46 12.90
C ARG A 45 6.10 -14.29 12.67
N VAL A 46 7.11 -14.15 13.49
CA VAL A 46 8.19 -13.18 13.30
C VAL A 46 9.51 -13.92 13.37
N VAL A 47 10.31 -13.81 12.31
CA VAL A 47 11.69 -14.29 12.31
C VAL A 47 12.59 -13.15 12.75
N THR A 48 13.51 -13.39 13.68
CA THR A 48 14.38 -12.38 14.27
C THR A 48 15.81 -12.85 14.38
N LEU A 49 16.75 -11.93 14.13
CA LEU A 49 18.17 -12.13 14.41
C LEU A 49 18.63 -11.16 15.51
N TRP A 50 19.39 -11.69 16.47
CA TRP A 50 19.87 -10.94 17.62
C TRP A 50 21.38 -11.03 17.73
N GLN A 51 22.03 -9.89 18.04
CA GLN A 51 23.47 -9.82 18.32
C GLN A 51 23.69 -9.00 19.61
N GLY A 52 24.38 -9.59 20.59
CA GLY A 52 24.64 -8.89 21.85
C GLY A 52 23.40 -8.40 22.60
N GLY A 53 22.26 -9.05 22.42
CA GLY A 53 20.98 -8.63 23.01
C GLY A 53 20.23 -7.54 22.23
N GLU A 54 20.75 -7.10 21.09
CA GLU A 54 20.09 -6.16 20.18
C GLU A 54 19.40 -6.87 19.02
N LEU A 55 18.21 -6.38 18.64
CA LEU A 55 17.50 -6.80 17.43
C LEU A 55 18.21 -6.20 16.22
N VAL A 56 18.82 -7.04 15.38
CA VAL A 56 19.61 -6.60 14.22
C VAL A 56 18.96 -6.92 12.88
N ALA A 57 18.05 -7.89 12.83
CA ALA A 57 17.18 -8.14 11.69
C ALA A 57 15.87 -8.77 12.11
N ALA A 58 14.78 -8.50 11.38
CA ALA A 58 13.46 -9.08 11.62
C ALA A 58 12.55 -8.96 10.40
N CYS A 59 11.62 -9.92 10.25
CA CYS A 59 10.53 -9.80 9.29
C CYS A 59 9.26 -10.51 9.79
N PRO A 60 8.07 -10.03 9.42
CA PRO A 60 6.85 -10.80 9.59
C PRO A 60 6.77 -11.87 8.50
N VAL A 61 6.31 -13.04 8.84
CA VAL A 61 5.99 -14.11 7.90
C VAL A 61 4.68 -14.77 8.32
N TYR A 62 3.83 -15.07 7.35
CA TYR A 62 2.53 -15.67 7.58
C TYR A 62 2.46 -17.01 6.87
N ALA A 63 2.14 -18.08 7.61
CA ALA A 63 1.70 -19.33 6.99
C ALA A 63 0.26 -19.14 6.53
N LYS A 64 0.04 -19.24 5.21
CA LYS A 64 -1.22 -18.92 4.54
C LYS A 64 -1.97 -20.20 4.15
N ALA A 65 -3.24 -20.27 4.50
CA ALA A 65 -4.15 -21.35 4.09
C ALA A 65 -4.82 -21.12 2.74
N HIS A 66 -4.70 -19.92 2.16
CA HIS A 66 -5.26 -19.51 0.88
C HIS A 66 -4.58 -18.23 0.38
N SER A 67 -4.79 -17.83 -0.88
CA SER A 67 -4.14 -16.64 -1.50
C SER A 67 -4.97 -15.34 -1.44
N TYR A 68 -6.06 -15.31 -0.67
CA TYR A 68 -6.84 -14.07 -0.52
C TYR A 68 -6.13 -13.04 0.36
N GLY A 69 -6.28 -11.76 -0.01
CA GLY A 69 -5.75 -10.62 0.74
C GLY A 69 -4.27 -10.31 0.48
N GLU A 70 -3.63 -10.96 -0.49
CA GLU A 70 -2.22 -10.79 -0.85
C GLU A 70 -2.01 -9.80 -2.00
N TYR A 71 -2.99 -9.65 -2.91
CA TYR A 71 -2.96 -8.81 -4.10
C TYR A 71 -1.88 -9.14 -5.15
N VAL A 72 -1.12 -10.23 -4.96
CA VAL A 72 -0.27 -10.86 -5.96
C VAL A 72 -0.84 -12.27 -6.20
N PHE A 73 -1.46 -12.47 -7.36
CA PHE A 73 -2.29 -13.64 -7.60
C PHE A 73 -1.46 -14.83 -8.10
N ASP A 74 -1.48 -15.92 -7.35
CA ASP A 74 -0.81 -17.19 -7.65
C ASP A 74 -1.77 -18.38 -7.78
N PHE A 75 -3.04 -18.11 -8.04
CA PHE A 75 -4.06 -19.16 -8.22
C PHE A 75 -3.74 -20.17 -9.32
N ALA A 76 -2.97 -19.76 -10.35
CA ALA A 76 -2.52 -20.67 -11.40
C ALA A 76 -1.54 -21.71 -10.84
N TRP A 77 -0.68 -21.31 -9.91
CA TRP A 77 0.28 -22.20 -9.26
C TRP A 77 -0.43 -23.19 -8.33
N ALA A 78 -1.37 -22.69 -7.51
CA ALA A 78 -2.19 -23.54 -6.66
C ALA A 78 -2.97 -24.59 -7.44
N ARG A 79 -3.55 -24.21 -8.60
CA ARG A 79 -4.23 -25.17 -9.49
C ARG A 79 -3.26 -26.21 -10.07
N ALA A 80 -2.05 -25.80 -10.47
CA ALA A 80 -1.06 -26.71 -10.99
C ALA A 80 -0.65 -27.76 -9.94
N TYR A 81 -0.45 -27.37 -8.68
CA TYR A 81 -0.20 -28.29 -7.57
C TYR A 81 -1.35 -29.28 -7.42
N ALA A 82 -2.58 -28.81 -7.33
CA ALA A 82 -3.78 -29.66 -7.20
C ALA A 82 -3.95 -30.65 -8.36
N GLN A 83 -3.65 -30.26 -9.60
CA GLN A 83 -3.69 -31.14 -10.79
C GLN A 83 -2.68 -32.29 -10.70
N HIS A 84 -1.60 -32.14 -9.93
CA HIS A 84 -0.58 -33.17 -9.70
C HIS A 84 -0.75 -33.90 -8.35
N GLY A 85 -1.87 -33.67 -7.65
CA GLY A 85 -2.15 -34.30 -6.37
C GLY A 85 -1.27 -33.83 -5.23
N LEU A 86 -0.74 -32.60 -5.31
CA LEU A 86 0.11 -31.98 -4.30
C LEU A 86 -0.58 -30.79 -3.62
N ASP A 87 -0.27 -30.59 -2.35
CA ASP A 87 -0.77 -29.48 -1.58
C ASP A 87 0.08 -28.21 -1.82
N TYR A 88 -0.57 -27.12 -2.25
CA TYR A 88 0.06 -25.81 -2.36
C TYR A 88 0.01 -25.05 -1.01
N TYR A 89 -1.01 -25.28 -0.23
CA TYR A 89 -1.16 -24.68 1.10
C TYR A 89 -0.80 -25.68 2.21
N PRO A 90 -0.18 -25.24 3.33
CA PRO A 90 0.18 -23.85 3.60
C PRO A 90 1.43 -23.39 2.84
N LYS A 91 1.42 -22.09 2.46
CA LYS A 91 2.57 -21.39 1.90
C LYS A 91 3.01 -20.26 2.83
N GLY A 92 4.24 -19.77 2.70
CA GLY A 92 4.74 -18.64 3.49
C GLY A 92 4.64 -17.31 2.74
N VAL A 93 4.16 -16.27 3.41
CA VAL A 93 4.05 -14.93 2.82
C VAL A 93 4.72 -13.89 3.72
N LEU A 94 5.70 -13.17 3.17
CA LEU A 94 6.37 -12.03 3.78
C LEU A 94 5.72 -10.76 3.21
N ALA A 95 4.71 -10.26 3.88
CA ALA A 95 3.93 -9.10 3.45
C ALA A 95 3.23 -8.46 4.64
N VAL A 96 2.64 -7.30 4.43
CA VAL A 96 1.65 -6.74 5.36
C VAL A 96 0.27 -7.22 4.90
N PRO A 97 -0.49 -7.93 5.74
CA PRO A 97 -1.83 -8.42 5.37
C PRO A 97 -2.73 -7.30 4.84
N PHE A 98 -3.48 -7.58 3.77
CA PHE A 98 -4.44 -6.67 3.14
C PHE A 98 -3.87 -5.32 2.67
N THR A 99 -2.53 -5.22 2.52
CA THR A 99 -1.85 -3.93 2.33
C THR A 99 -0.85 -4.00 1.17
N PRO A 100 -1.31 -3.80 -0.08
CA PRO A 100 -0.47 -3.84 -1.27
C PRO A 100 0.29 -2.52 -1.46
N VAL A 101 1.12 -2.14 -0.49
CA VAL A 101 1.96 -0.94 -0.51
C VAL A 101 3.43 -1.36 -0.55
N PRO A 102 4.23 -0.89 -1.52
CA PRO A 102 5.66 -1.17 -1.57
C PRO A 102 6.42 -0.60 -0.36
N GLY A 103 7.48 -1.31 0.06
CA GLY A 103 8.35 -0.88 1.14
C GLY A 103 9.14 -2.03 1.75
N SER A 104 10.04 -1.73 2.68
CA SER A 104 10.91 -2.72 3.33
C SER A 104 10.13 -3.77 4.10
N ARG A 105 10.38 -5.04 3.84
CA ARG A 105 9.79 -6.20 4.52
C ARG A 105 10.80 -6.96 5.35
N LEU A 106 12.06 -7.01 4.88
CA LEU A 106 13.19 -7.65 5.54
C LEU A 106 13.98 -6.58 6.29
N LEU A 107 13.52 -6.22 7.49
CA LEU A 107 14.19 -5.19 8.28
C LEU A 107 15.56 -5.69 8.71
N ALA A 108 16.64 -5.00 8.34
CA ALA A 108 18.00 -5.40 8.69
C ALA A 108 18.94 -4.20 8.77
N ARG A 109 19.89 -4.20 9.71
CA ARG A 109 20.88 -3.14 9.88
C ARG A 109 21.96 -3.10 8.79
N THR A 110 22.18 -4.25 8.13
CA THR A 110 23.17 -4.36 7.07
C THR A 110 22.72 -5.36 5.99
N PRO A 111 23.25 -5.26 4.74
CA PRO A 111 22.94 -6.23 3.69
C PRO A 111 23.29 -7.67 4.07
N LEU A 112 24.38 -7.90 4.82
CA LEU A 112 24.76 -9.25 5.30
C LEU A 112 23.72 -9.84 6.26
N LEU A 113 23.16 -9.02 7.15
CA LEU A 113 22.11 -9.44 8.07
C LEU A 113 20.79 -9.69 7.34
N ARG A 114 20.48 -8.91 6.29
CA ARG A 114 19.31 -9.14 5.43
C ARG A 114 19.44 -10.47 4.70
N ALA A 115 20.61 -10.78 4.12
CA ALA A 115 20.87 -12.08 3.49
C ALA A 115 20.78 -13.24 4.51
N ALA A 116 21.27 -13.05 5.75
CA ALA A 116 21.12 -14.04 6.82
C ALA A 116 19.65 -14.24 7.21
N LEU A 117 18.85 -13.16 7.23
CA LEU A 117 17.41 -13.23 7.51
C LEU A 117 16.67 -14.01 6.42
N VAL A 118 16.98 -13.80 5.13
CA VAL A 118 16.40 -14.57 4.00
C VAL A 118 16.65 -16.06 4.18
N ARG A 119 17.90 -16.45 4.48
CA ARG A 119 18.25 -17.87 4.74
C ARG A 119 17.49 -18.43 5.94
N ALA A 120 17.41 -17.70 7.04
CA ALA A 120 16.68 -18.13 8.25
C ALA A 120 15.19 -18.34 7.97
N VAL A 121 14.57 -17.46 7.16
CA VAL A 121 13.16 -17.61 6.73
C VAL A 121 12.99 -18.86 5.86
N ARG A 122 13.91 -19.11 4.93
CA ARG A 122 13.87 -20.30 4.07
C ARG A 122 14.03 -21.59 4.88
N GLU A 123 15.00 -21.64 5.78
CA GLU A 123 15.21 -22.79 6.68
C GLU A 123 13.97 -23.05 7.57
N TRP A 124 13.38 -21.96 8.10
CA TRP A 124 12.13 -22.07 8.84
C TRP A 124 11.00 -22.62 7.97
N ALA A 125 10.83 -22.14 6.75
CA ALA A 125 9.79 -22.61 5.83
C ALA A 125 9.97 -24.10 5.49
N GLN A 126 11.20 -24.54 5.25
CA GLN A 126 11.53 -25.95 5.01
C GLN A 126 11.18 -26.81 6.25
N ALA A 127 11.55 -26.36 7.45
CA ALA A 127 11.23 -27.07 8.70
C ALA A 127 9.71 -27.14 8.96
N GLN A 128 8.93 -26.16 8.48
CA GLN A 128 7.47 -26.15 8.56
C GLN A 128 6.80 -26.83 7.36
N GLN A 129 7.57 -27.41 6.44
CA GLN A 129 7.08 -28.06 5.22
C GLN A 129 6.16 -27.15 4.36
N LEU A 130 6.45 -25.86 4.32
CA LEU A 130 5.71 -24.94 3.45
C LEU A 130 6.06 -25.19 1.99
N SER A 131 5.07 -25.12 1.10
CA SER A 131 5.25 -25.33 -0.33
C SER A 131 6.11 -24.28 -1.02
N SER A 132 6.08 -23.05 -0.49
CA SER A 132 6.70 -21.87 -1.10
C SER A 132 6.84 -20.71 -0.12
N LEU A 133 7.65 -19.72 -0.50
CA LEU A 133 7.75 -18.41 0.16
C LEU A 133 7.52 -17.30 -0.86
N HIS A 134 6.81 -16.26 -0.47
CA HIS A 134 6.46 -15.11 -1.30
C HIS A 134 6.75 -13.82 -0.54
N LEU A 135 7.73 -13.05 -1.01
CA LEU A 135 8.00 -11.69 -0.56
C LEU A 135 7.25 -10.72 -1.47
N LEU A 136 6.28 -9.99 -0.91
CA LEU A 136 5.36 -9.18 -1.70
C LEU A 136 5.53 -7.69 -1.43
N PHE A 137 5.50 -6.87 -2.50
CA PHE A 137 5.60 -5.41 -2.43
C PHE A 137 6.84 -4.95 -1.65
N SER A 138 7.98 -5.51 -1.98
CA SER A 138 9.26 -5.23 -1.33
C SER A 138 10.01 -4.08 -2.00
N ASP A 139 11.02 -3.56 -1.31
CA ASP A 139 11.95 -2.60 -1.86
C ASP A 139 13.12 -3.29 -2.60
N ALA A 140 14.00 -2.48 -3.20
CA ALA A 140 15.12 -2.98 -4.00
C ALA A 140 16.17 -3.75 -3.17
N GLU A 141 16.38 -3.38 -1.89
CA GLU A 141 17.35 -4.06 -1.02
C GLU A 141 16.87 -5.45 -0.61
N ASP A 142 15.59 -5.58 -0.36
CA ASP A 142 14.95 -6.85 -0.04
C ASP A 142 15.01 -7.80 -1.24
N LEU A 143 14.71 -7.27 -2.44
CA LEU A 143 14.80 -8.04 -3.69
C LEU A 143 16.22 -8.51 -3.97
N ALA A 144 17.21 -7.65 -3.82
CA ALA A 144 18.60 -8.02 -4.05
C ALA A 144 19.05 -9.15 -3.10
N ALA A 145 18.59 -9.13 -1.85
CA ALA A 145 18.88 -10.20 -0.90
C ALA A 145 18.21 -11.53 -1.25
N CYS A 146 16.97 -11.50 -1.78
CA CYS A 146 16.26 -12.68 -2.25
C CYS A 146 16.86 -13.22 -3.55
N ASP A 147 17.24 -12.36 -4.48
CA ASP A 147 17.91 -12.72 -5.73
C ASP A 147 19.23 -13.44 -5.47
N ALA A 148 20.06 -12.91 -4.56
CA ALA A 148 21.30 -13.54 -4.12
C ALA A 148 21.11 -14.92 -3.46
N ASP A 149 19.91 -15.23 -2.93
CA ASP A 149 19.53 -16.53 -2.39
C ASP A 149 18.78 -17.42 -3.42
N GLY A 150 18.68 -16.98 -4.69
CA GLY A 150 18.12 -17.75 -5.80
C GLY A 150 16.59 -17.72 -5.88
N TRP A 151 15.92 -16.71 -5.31
CA TRP A 151 14.48 -16.54 -5.46
C TRP A 151 14.14 -15.97 -6.84
N MET A 152 13.06 -16.45 -7.42
CA MET A 152 12.53 -15.95 -8.70
C MET A 152 11.85 -14.59 -8.49
N GLN A 153 12.04 -13.67 -9.42
CA GLN A 153 11.39 -12.35 -9.38
C GLN A 153 10.13 -12.33 -10.23
N ARG A 154 9.13 -11.56 -9.81
CA ARG A 154 7.90 -11.27 -10.52
C ARG A 154 7.57 -9.79 -10.40
N SER A 155 7.06 -9.18 -11.47
CA SER A 155 6.68 -7.78 -11.50
C SER A 155 5.18 -7.63 -11.73
N THR A 156 4.58 -6.66 -11.04
CA THR A 156 3.23 -6.16 -11.28
C THR A 156 3.27 -4.64 -11.44
N VAL A 157 2.14 -4.00 -11.75
CA VAL A 157 2.07 -2.54 -11.95
C VAL A 157 1.08 -1.94 -10.96
N GLN A 158 1.50 -0.86 -10.33
CA GLN A 158 0.65 0.07 -9.60
C GLN A 158 0.68 1.46 -10.24
N PHE A 159 -0.12 2.39 -9.73
CA PHE A 159 -0.24 3.74 -10.28
C PHE A 159 -0.03 4.76 -9.18
N HIS A 160 1.05 5.54 -9.30
CA HIS A 160 1.46 6.53 -8.30
C HIS A 160 1.51 7.93 -8.92
N TRP A 161 1.18 8.94 -8.13
CA TRP A 161 1.33 10.33 -8.48
C TRP A 161 2.57 10.92 -7.78
N THR A 162 3.29 11.78 -8.50
CA THR A 162 4.46 12.48 -7.99
C THR A 162 4.23 13.98 -8.05
N ASN A 163 4.54 14.67 -6.95
CA ASN A 163 4.49 16.13 -6.84
C ASN A 163 5.74 16.74 -7.48
N GLN A 164 5.82 16.72 -8.81
CA GLN A 164 6.97 17.21 -9.54
C GLN A 164 6.54 17.89 -10.83
N GLY A 165 6.84 19.17 -10.93
CA GLY A 165 6.70 19.95 -12.16
C GLY A 165 7.82 19.66 -13.16
N ALA A 166 7.77 20.30 -14.33
CA ALA A 166 8.76 20.15 -15.40
C ALA A 166 10.16 20.66 -15.00
N ASP A 167 10.25 21.55 -14.05
CA ASP A 167 11.47 22.13 -13.48
C ASP A 167 12.06 21.29 -12.32
N GLY A 168 11.43 20.16 -11.98
CA GLY A 168 11.82 19.31 -10.86
C GLY A 168 11.34 19.81 -9.49
N ALA A 169 10.75 21.00 -9.40
CA ALA A 169 10.13 21.52 -8.18
C ALA A 169 8.72 20.95 -7.98
N GLY A 170 8.20 21.06 -6.76
CA GLY A 170 6.80 20.71 -6.48
C GLY A 170 5.81 21.62 -7.22
N HIS A 171 4.60 21.10 -7.47
CA HIS A 171 3.54 21.93 -8.04
C HIS A 171 3.17 23.06 -7.09
N GLY A 172 3.05 24.30 -7.61
CA GLY A 172 2.68 25.46 -6.81
C GLY A 172 1.24 25.41 -6.29
N ASP A 173 0.33 24.84 -7.08
CA ASP A 173 -1.07 24.58 -6.72
C ASP A 173 -1.68 23.51 -7.64
N PHE A 174 -2.95 23.19 -7.40
CA PHE A 174 -3.67 22.19 -8.19
C PHE A 174 -3.88 22.61 -9.65
N GLU A 175 -4.01 23.91 -9.96
CA GLU A 175 -4.10 24.41 -11.34
C GLU A 175 -2.75 24.30 -12.07
N HIS A 176 -1.63 24.53 -11.38
CA HIS A 176 -0.30 24.26 -11.92
C HIS A 176 -0.14 22.76 -12.25
N PHE A 177 -0.56 21.86 -11.35
CA PHE A 177 -0.60 20.42 -11.65
C PHE A 177 -1.47 20.14 -12.88
N LEU A 178 -2.68 20.67 -12.97
CA LEU A 178 -3.53 20.48 -14.14
C LEU A 178 -2.87 20.98 -15.44
N ALA A 179 -2.07 22.02 -15.39
CA ALA A 179 -1.37 22.56 -16.57
C ALA A 179 -0.34 21.58 -17.16
N THR A 180 0.17 20.62 -16.38
CA THR A 180 1.06 19.57 -16.89
C THR A 180 0.35 18.50 -17.71
N LEU A 181 -0.97 18.42 -17.62
CA LEU A 181 -1.78 17.43 -18.32
C LEU A 181 -2.13 17.90 -19.74
N ASN A 182 -2.42 16.94 -20.63
CA ASN A 182 -3.01 17.25 -21.92
C ASN A 182 -4.41 17.89 -21.76
N GLN A 183 -4.87 18.57 -22.80
CA GLN A 183 -6.12 19.37 -22.74
C GLN A 183 -7.35 18.52 -22.41
N GLU A 184 -7.44 17.32 -22.95
CA GLU A 184 -8.58 16.40 -22.73
C GLU A 184 -8.70 16.02 -21.26
N LYS A 185 -7.59 15.55 -20.65
CA LYS A 185 -7.56 15.11 -19.25
C LYS A 185 -7.81 16.27 -18.29
N ARG A 186 -7.21 17.44 -18.55
CA ARG A 186 -7.46 18.65 -17.78
C ARG A 186 -8.94 19.06 -17.82
N LYS A 187 -9.57 19.08 -19.01
CA LYS A 187 -10.99 19.37 -19.16
C LYS A 187 -11.87 18.38 -18.40
N LYS A 188 -11.54 17.09 -18.50
CA LYS A 188 -12.27 16.00 -17.82
C LYS A 188 -12.20 16.15 -16.31
N ILE A 189 -11.03 16.38 -15.73
CA ILE A 189 -10.86 16.56 -14.27
C ILE A 189 -11.67 17.75 -13.77
N ARG A 190 -11.58 18.90 -14.45
CA ARG A 190 -12.37 20.08 -14.07
C ARG A 190 -13.88 19.83 -14.15
N GLN A 191 -14.33 19.06 -15.15
CA GLN A 191 -15.75 18.67 -15.26
C GLN A 191 -16.18 17.74 -14.15
N GLU A 192 -15.37 16.74 -13.80
CA GLU A 192 -15.67 15.79 -12.70
C GLU A 192 -15.76 16.53 -11.36
N ARG A 193 -14.80 17.41 -11.05
CA ARG A 193 -14.82 18.24 -9.84
C ARG A 193 -16.03 19.17 -9.79
N ARG A 194 -16.37 19.79 -10.91
CA ARG A 194 -17.53 20.67 -11.01
C ARG A 194 -18.83 19.93 -10.72
N LYS A 195 -19.03 18.72 -11.25
CA LYS A 195 -20.23 17.90 -10.99
C LYS A 195 -20.43 17.65 -9.49
N VAL A 196 -19.37 17.31 -8.77
CA VAL A 196 -19.43 17.07 -7.32
C VAL A 196 -19.78 18.38 -6.60
N HIS A 197 -19.20 19.49 -6.98
CA HIS A 197 -19.50 20.79 -6.40
C HIS A 197 -20.96 21.24 -6.66
N GLU A 198 -21.46 21.06 -7.89
CA GLU A 198 -22.84 21.39 -8.29
C GLU A 198 -23.86 20.50 -7.58
N ALA A 199 -23.49 19.26 -7.21
CA ALA A 199 -24.30 18.38 -6.36
C ALA A 199 -24.36 18.83 -4.89
N GLY A 200 -23.80 19.98 -4.52
CA GLY A 200 -23.80 20.54 -3.17
C GLY A 200 -22.80 19.90 -2.23
N VAL A 201 -21.90 19.01 -2.71
CA VAL A 201 -20.95 18.32 -1.85
C VAL A 201 -19.76 19.23 -1.50
N ARG A 202 -19.39 19.21 -0.22
CA ARG A 202 -18.19 19.89 0.33
C ARG A 202 -17.33 18.86 1.03
N PHE A 203 -16.04 19.17 1.17
CA PHE A 203 -15.08 18.28 1.85
C PHE A 203 -14.48 19.00 3.04
N ARG A 204 -14.31 18.23 4.14
CA ARG A 204 -13.39 18.59 5.22
C ARG A 204 -12.31 17.53 5.34
N ALA A 205 -11.08 18.00 5.56
CA ALA A 205 -9.93 17.15 5.81
C ALA A 205 -9.62 17.14 7.31
N LEU A 206 -9.50 15.96 7.89
CA LEU A 206 -9.15 15.75 9.29
C LEU A 206 -7.86 14.96 9.38
N HIS A 207 -6.90 15.43 10.18
CA HIS A 207 -5.62 14.76 10.36
C HIS A 207 -5.33 14.49 11.83
N GLY A 208 -4.88 13.28 12.12
CA GLY A 208 -4.42 12.92 13.46
C GLY A 208 -5.48 13.07 14.54
N PRO A 209 -5.18 13.82 15.61
CA PRO A 209 -6.08 14.02 16.75
C PRO A 209 -7.38 14.75 16.42
N ASP A 210 -7.48 15.41 15.26
CA ASP A 210 -8.70 16.13 14.85
C ASP A 210 -9.83 15.15 14.48
N MET A 211 -9.53 13.88 14.26
CA MET A 211 -10.51 12.83 13.99
C MET A 211 -11.17 12.35 15.28
N SER A 212 -12.44 12.65 15.45
CA SER A 212 -13.23 12.17 16.59
C SER A 212 -13.59 10.69 16.47
N ALA A 213 -14.04 10.08 17.58
CA ALA A 213 -14.57 8.72 17.57
C ALA A 213 -15.80 8.59 16.65
N GLN A 214 -16.59 9.67 16.47
CA GLN A 214 -17.72 9.69 15.54
C GLN A 214 -17.26 9.67 14.07
N ASP A 215 -16.17 10.37 13.73
CA ASP A 215 -15.60 10.35 12.37
C ASP A 215 -15.10 8.95 12.03
N TRP A 216 -14.42 8.26 12.95
CA TRP A 216 -13.98 6.87 12.77
C TRP A 216 -15.16 5.90 12.63
N ALA A 217 -16.21 6.05 13.43
CA ALA A 217 -17.42 5.25 13.33
C ALA A 217 -18.14 5.49 11.99
N PHE A 218 -18.20 6.74 11.53
CA PHE A 218 -18.74 7.10 10.22
C PHE A 218 -17.92 6.47 9.10
N PHE A 219 -16.59 6.58 9.16
CA PHE A 219 -15.69 5.93 8.22
C PHE A 219 -15.97 4.42 8.13
N TYR A 220 -16.05 3.73 9.27
CA TYR A 220 -16.26 2.28 9.25
C TYR A 220 -17.57 1.89 8.58
N ARG A 221 -18.66 2.61 8.82
CA ARG A 221 -19.94 2.38 8.12
C ARG A 221 -19.81 2.52 6.60
N CYS A 222 -19.08 3.53 6.13
CA CYS A 222 -18.83 3.71 4.71
C CYS A 222 -17.97 2.57 4.14
N HIS A 223 -16.91 2.19 4.85
CA HIS A 223 -16.02 1.10 4.50
C HIS A 223 -16.75 -0.25 4.38
N GLU A 224 -17.50 -0.61 5.42
CA GLU A 224 -18.31 -1.83 5.47
C GLU A 224 -19.32 -1.88 4.32
N ARG A 225 -20.02 -0.79 4.06
CA ARG A 225 -20.97 -0.72 2.94
C ARG A 225 -20.32 -1.02 1.59
N THR A 226 -19.12 -0.50 1.35
CA THR A 226 -18.39 -0.78 0.10
C THR A 226 -18.14 -2.27 -0.08
N TYR A 227 -17.76 -3.00 0.97
CA TYR A 227 -17.56 -4.45 0.90
C TYR A 227 -18.87 -5.21 0.68
N LEU A 228 -19.91 -4.86 1.42
CA LEU A 228 -21.22 -5.51 1.31
C LEU A 228 -21.85 -5.32 -0.09
N GLU A 229 -21.69 -4.14 -0.70
CA GLU A 229 -22.15 -3.87 -2.08
C GLU A 229 -21.41 -4.74 -3.12
N HIS A 230 -20.19 -5.21 -2.81
CA HIS A 230 -19.44 -6.16 -3.64
C HIS A 230 -19.65 -7.63 -3.23
N GLY A 231 -20.57 -7.92 -2.32
CA GLY A 231 -20.89 -9.27 -1.86
C GLY A 231 -19.85 -9.90 -0.92
N ASN A 232 -19.01 -9.09 -0.28
CA ASN A 232 -17.96 -9.54 0.64
C ASN A 232 -18.14 -8.91 2.02
N ALA A 233 -17.64 -9.57 3.07
CA ALA A 233 -17.41 -8.94 4.36
C ALA A 233 -16.08 -8.15 4.35
N PRO A 234 -15.95 -7.07 5.12
CA PRO A 234 -14.67 -6.39 5.31
C PRO A 234 -13.60 -7.35 5.86
N TYR A 235 -12.38 -7.25 5.36
CA TYR A 235 -11.23 -8.00 5.90
C TYR A 235 -10.74 -7.43 7.23
N LEU A 236 -10.98 -6.14 7.47
CA LEU A 236 -10.52 -5.43 8.65
C LEU A 236 -11.69 -5.19 9.61
N GLU A 237 -11.51 -5.63 10.83
CA GLU A 237 -12.50 -5.48 11.90
C GLU A 237 -12.56 -4.04 12.44
N PRO A 238 -13.69 -3.57 13.01
CA PRO A 238 -13.78 -2.26 13.66
C PRO A 238 -12.67 -2.01 14.66
N ALA A 239 -12.32 -3.01 15.47
CA ALA A 239 -11.27 -2.94 16.49
C ALA A 239 -9.87 -2.62 15.91
N PHE A 240 -9.62 -2.96 14.64
CA PHE A 240 -8.40 -2.55 13.95
C PHE A 240 -8.35 -1.03 13.80
N PHE A 241 -9.41 -0.40 13.30
CA PHE A 241 -9.47 1.05 13.10
C PHE A 241 -9.48 1.83 14.42
N GLU A 242 -10.12 1.29 15.47
CA GLU A 242 -10.03 1.84 16.81
C GLU A 242 -8.59 1.81 17.37
N ALA A 243 -7.85 0.72 17.09
CA ALA A 243 -6.43 0.65 17.45
C ALA A 243 -5.60 1.69 16.68
N MET A 244 -5.87 1.89 15.38
CA MET A 244 -5.20 2.92 14.57
C MET A 244 -5.46 4.33 15.11
N ALA A 245 -6.72 4.64 15.46
CA ALA A 245 -7.10 5.92 16.05
C ALA A 245 -6.35 6.22 17.36
N ARG A 246 -6.07 5.21 18.18
CA ARG A 246 -5.38 5.37 19.47
C ARG A 246 -3.87 5.33 19.39
N GLN A 247 -3.30 4.43 18.56
CA GLN A 247 -1.87 4.09 18.59
C GLN A 247 -1.06 4.77 17.49
N MET A 248 -1.72 5.18 16.41
CA MET A 248 -1.09 5.79 15.25
C MET A 248 -1.93 6.95 14.68
N PRO A 249 -2.51 7.84 15.51
CA PRO A 249 -3.39 8.90 15.00
C PRO A 249 -2.67 9.77 13.96
N GLU A 250 -1.41 10.10 14.17
CA GLU A 250 -0.60 10.94 13.28
C GLU A 250 -0.40 10.37 11.86
N ALA A 251 -0.57 9.06 11.71
CA ALA A 251 -0.40 8.38 10.43
C ALA A 251 -1.65 8.41 9.53
N TRP A 252 -2.72 9.09 9.94
CA TRP A 252 -3.99 9.04 9.23
C TRP A 252 -4.55 10.42 8.88
N LEU A 253 -5.07 10.50 7.65
CA LEU A 253 -5.78 11.65 7.09
C LEU A 253 -7.11 11.15 6.53
N MET A 254 -8.22 11.80 6.89
CA MET A 254 -9.56 11.48 6.43
C MET A 254 -10.17 12.66 5.68
N PHE A 255 -10.68 12.40 4.48
CA PHE A 255 -11.54 13.35 3.77
C PHE A 255 -12.99 12.91 3.93
N ILE A 256 -13.82 13.75 4.54
CA ILE A 256 -15.25 13.52 4.69
C ILE A 256 -15.99 14.42 3.70
N ALA A 257 -16.77 13.80 2.82
CA ALA A 257 -17.72 14.48 1.95
C ALA A 257 -19.03 14.71 2.67
N GLU A 258 -19.50 15.95 2.64
CA GLU A 258 -20.73 16.38 3.32
C GLU A 258 -21.66 17.09 2.33
N ARG A 259 -22.96 16.89 2.51
CA ARG A 259 -24.00 17.63 1.81
C ARG A 259 -25.03 18.10 2.81
N ASP A 260 -25.37 19.39 2.78
CA ASP A 260 -26.29 20.04 3.74
C ASP A 260 -25.88 19.81 5.21
N GLY A 261 -24.55 19.78 5.46
CA GLY A 261 -23.99 19.54 6.79
C GLY A 261 -24.04 18.08 7.27
N GLN A 262 -24.46 17.14 6.42
CA GLN A 262 -24.52 15.72 6.75
C GLN A 262 -23.40 14.95 6.04
N PRO A 263 -22.61 14.13 6.76
CA PRO A 263 -21.57 13.31 6.17
C PRO A 263 -22.19 12.16 5.34
N MET A 264 -21.71 12.00 4.10
CA MET A 264 -22.27 11.04 3.15
C MET A 264 -21.24 10.06 2.57
N ALA A 265 -19.97 10.41 2.57
CA ALA A 265 -18.90 9.56 2.08
C ALA A 265 -17.56 9.95 2.70
N CYS A 266 -16.58 9.05 2.66
CA CYS A 266 -15.23 9.39 3.10
C CYS A 266 -14.16 8.55 2.40
N SER A 267 -12.93 9.08 2.38
CA SER A 267 -11.71 8.35 2.07
C SER A 267 -10.72 8.45 3.22
N LEU A 268 -9.99 7.38 3.48
CA LEU A 268 -8.97 7.31 4.51
C LEU A 268 -7.61 7.06 3.85
N ILE A 269 -6.68 7.94 4.15
CA ILE A 269 -5.33 8.02 3.60
C ILE A 269 -4.33 7.76 4.72
N ALA A 270 -3.35 6.90 4.50
CA ALA A 270 -2.23 6.76 5.43
C ALA A 270 -1.08 7.70 5.03
N LEU A 271 -0.28 8.12 6.00
CA LEU A 271 0.87 9.00 5.82
C LEU A 271 2.13 8.33 6.36
N ASP A 272 3.23 8.43 5.64
CA ASP A 272 4.53 8.08 6.22
C ASP A 272 4.98 9.12 7.25
N ALA A 273 6.10 8.86 7.93
CA ALA A 273 6.58 9.73 9.00
C ALA A 273 6.96 11.15 8.51
N ALA A 274 7.38 11.30 7.25
CA ALA A 274 7.72 12.60 6.68
C ALA A 274 6.45 13.40 6.37
N ALA A 275 5.47 12.79 5.69
CA ALA A 275 4.18 13.39 5.39
C ALA A 275 3.40 13.74 6.67
N ALA A 276 3.43 12.88 7.69
CA ALA A 276 2.81 13.14 8.98
C ALA A 276 3.39 14.37 9.69
N ARG A 277 4.73 14.53 9.68
CA ARG A 277 5.39 15.73 10.23
C ARG A 277 5.03 17.02 9.50
N LEU A 278 5.02 16.99 8.16
CA LEU A 278 4.60 18.12 7.34
C LEU A 278 3.15 18.52 7.63
N SER A 279 2.29 17.54 7.89
CA SER A 279 0.88 17.76 8.22
C SER A 279 0.67 18.42 9.57
N ALA A 280 1.41 18.00 10.59
CA ALA A 280 1.32 18.53 11.95
C ALA A 280 1.86 19.97 12.08
N GLY A 281 2.82 20.35 11.25
CA GLY A 281 3.44 21.69 11.27
C GLY A 281 2.65 22.81 10.61
N HIS A 282 1.49 22.52 10.00
CA HIS A 282 0.75 23.47 9.17
C HIS A 282 -0.74 23.59 9.51
N PRO A 283 -1.12 24.14 10.68
CA PRO A 283 -2.51 24.54 10.88
C PRO A 283 -2.79 25.77 10.00
N GLY A 284 -3.26 25.54 8.76
CA GLY A 284 -3.94 26.59 7.99
C GLY A 284 -3.14 27.38 6.97
N GLY A 285 -2.15 26.82 6.23
CA GLY A 285 -1.67 27.61 5.09
C GLY A 285 -0.35 27.22 4.43
N ARG A 286 -0.26 27.57 3.16
CA ARG A 286 0.84 27.38 2.19
C ARG A 286 2.20 27.97 2.57
N ALA A 287 2.33 28.71 3.63
CA ALA A 287 3.47 29.59 3.87
C ALA A 287 4.83 28.86 4.07
N HIS A 288 4.86 27.54 4.21
CA HIS A 288 6.07 26.78 4.57
C HIS A 288 6.17 25.40 3.91
N ALA A 289 5.53 25.15 2.78
CA ALA A 289 5.78 23.91 2.04
C ALA A 289 7.27 23.85 1.64
N PRO A 290 7.95 22.70 1.82
CA PRO A 290 9.35 22.56 1.46
C PRO A 290 9.53 22.78 -0.04
N GLN A 291 10.62 23.43 -0.44
CA GLN A 291 10.94 23.64 -1.86
C GLN A 291 11.08 22.33 -2.61
N THR A 292 11.61 21.30 -1.94
CA THR A 292 11.66 19.92 -2.44
C THR A 292 10.59 19.11 -1.71
N PRO A 293 9.57 18.59 -2.40
CA PRO A 293 8.55 17.75 -1.80
C PRO A 293 9.13 16.51 -1.12
N GLN A 294 8.53 16.06 -0.01
CA GLN A 294 8.98 14.93 0.79
C GLN A 294 7.81 14.09 1.29
N GLY A 295 8.07 12.82 1.56
CA GLY A 295 7.07 11.92 2.14
C GLY A 295 6.05 11.38 1.15
N THR A 296 5.27 10.42 1.63
CA THR A 296 4.29 9.68 0.83
C THR A 296 2.96 9.60 1.56
N ALA A 297 1.88 9.85 0.82
CA ALA A 297 0.50 9.60 1.21
C ALA A 297 -0.04 8.37 0.46
N TYR A 298 -0.76 7.50 1.15
CA TYR A 298 -1.26 6.23 0.64
C TYR A 298 -2.78 6.20 0.67
N GLY A 299 -3.44 6.24 -0.47
CA GLY A 299 -4.88 6.03 -0.59
C GLY A 299 -5.23 4.59 -0.22
N ARG A 300 -5.98 4.41 0.88
CA ARG A 300 -6.24 3.07 1.42
C ARG A 300 -7.68 2.64 1.35
N TYR A 301 -8.59 3.43 1.87
CA TYR A 301 -9.97 3.01 2.04
C TYR A 301 -10.93 4.11 1.56
N TRP A 302 -12.06 3.68 1.06
CA TRP A 302 -13.12 4.53 0.56
C TRP A 302 -14.47 3.90 0.84
N GLY A 303 -15.48 4.73 1.06
CA GLY A 303 -16.86 4.31 1.04
C GLY A 303 -17.82 5.48 0.99
N ALA A 304 -19.04 5.21 0.52
CA ALA A 304 -20.10 6.18 0.41
C ALA A 304 -21.43 5.59 0.85
N LEU A 305 -22.22 6.36 1.57
CA LEU A 305 -23.60 6.01 1.95
C LEU A 305 -24.61 6.45 0.88
N GLU A 306 -24.20 7.42 0.05
CA GLU A 306 -25.01 7.93 -1.06
C GLU A 306 -24.19 7.99 -2.35
N ARG A 307 -24.86 7.81 -3.47
CA ARG A 307 -24.24 7.86 -4.79
C ARG A 307 -24.30 9.28 -5.35
N VAL A 308 -23.12 9.84 -5.67
CA VAL A 308 -22.98 11.08 -6.44
C VAL A 308 -21.97 10.84 -7.55
N ASP A 309 -22.28 11.31 -8.75
CA ASP A 309 -21.40 11.18 -9.92
C ASP A 309 -20.02 11.80 -9.64
N CYS A 310 -18.97 11.07 -9.95
CA CYS A 310 -17.57 11.46 -9.78
C CYS A 310 -17.10 11.64 -8.32
N LEU A 311 -17.94 11.40 -7.31
CA LEU A 311 -17.58 11.56 -5.90
C LEU A 311 -16.36 10.72 -5.49
N HIS A 312 -16.31 9.46 -5.96
CA HIS A 312 -15.15 8.59 -5.73
C HIS A 312 -13.85 9.23 -6.23
N PHE A 313 -13.85 9.84 -7.41
CA PHE A 313 -12.66 10.46 -7.97
C PHE A 313 -12.24 11.71 -7.20
N GLU A 314 -13.22 12.52 -6.78
CA GLU A 314 -12.94 13.68 -5.95
C GLU A 314 -12.32 13.29 -4.61
N ALA A 315 -12.96 12.34 -3.89
CA ALA A 315 -12.53 11.92 -2.56
C ALA A 315 -11.23 11.12 -2.53
N CYS A 316 -10.99 10.27 -3.56
CA CYS A 316 -9.86 9.34 -3.56
C CYS A 316 -8.63 9.86 -4.32
N TYR A 317 -8.77 10.88 -5.16
CA TYR A 317 -7.67 11.38 -5.97
C TYR A 317 -7.53 12.91 -5.90
N TYR A 318 -8.56 13.69 -6.21
CA TYR A 318 -8.40 15.13 -6.35
C TYR A 318 -8.19 15.85 -5.03
N GLN A 319 -8.93 15.49 -3.99
CA GLN A 319 -8.73 16.02 -2.64
C GLN A 319 -7.36 15.61 -2.07
N PRO A 320 -6.95 14.32 -2.10
CA PRO A 320 -5.62 13.91 -1.66
C PRO A 320 -4.48 14.58 -2.42
N ILE A 321 -4.55 14.66 -3.77
CA ILE A 321 -3.50 15.31 -4.57
C ILE A 321 -3.41 16.82 -4.25
N ALA A 322 -4.54 17.52 -4.16
CA ALA A 322 -4.55 18.92 -3.79
C ALA A 322 -3.92 19.15 -2.42
N TRP A 323 -4.26 18.30 -1.45
CA TRP A 323 -3.70 18.32 -0.11
C TRP A 323 -2.20 18.03 -0.08
N CYS A 324 -1.71 17.06 -0.88
CA CYS A 324 -0.30 16.77 -1.02
C CYS A 324 0.47 17.96 -1.60
N ILE A 325 -0.07 18.63 -2.61
CA ILE A 325 0.52 19.85 -3.21
C ILE A 325 0.64 20.96 -2.16
N GLU A 326 -0.44 21.23 -1.43
CA GLU A 326 -0.46 22.28 -0.41
C GLU A 326 0.57 22.09 0.70
N ARG A 327 0.92 20.86 1.00
CA ARG A 327 1.84 20.51 2.09
C ARG A 327 3.24 20.13 1.61
N GLY A 328 3.49 20.11 0.31
CA GLY A 328 4.77 19.70 -0.26
C GLY A 328 5.07 18.22 -0.04
N ILE A 329 4.04 17.36 -0.10
CA ILE A 329 4.21 15.90 -0.06
C ILE A 329 4.59 15.41 -1.44
N ALA A 330 5.60 14.54 -1.52
CA ALA A 330 6.24 14.13 -2.77
C ALA A 330 5.41 13.12 -3.56
N HIS A 331 4.79 12.16 -2.89
CA HIS A 331 4.14 11.04 -3.56
C HIS A 331 2.73 10.77 -3.02
N PHE A 332 1.86 10.33 -3.94
CA PHE A 332 0.57 9.78 -3.58
C PHE A 332 0.35 8.44 -4.30
N GLU A 333 0.15 7.38 -3.53
CA GLU A 333 -0.14 6.04 -4.04
C GLU A 333 -1.64 5.77 -4.01
N GLY A 334 -2.21 5.54 -5.18
CA GLY A 334 -3.67 5.40 -5.34
C GLY A 334 -4.23 3.99 -5.09
N GLY A 335 -3.47 3.06 -4.45
CA GLY A 335 -3.86 1.66 -4.23
C GLY A 335 -3.53 0.72 -5.41
N ALA A 336 -3.81 -0.60 -5.25
CA ALA A 336 -3.21 -1.68 -6.03
C ALA A 336 -3.58 -1.75 -7.51
N GLN A 337 -4.80 -1.39 -7.93
CA GLN A 337 -5.28 -1.65 -9.30
C GLN A 337 -5.99 -0.45 -9.91
N GLY A 338 -6.09 -0.44 -11.25
CA GLY A 338 -6.96 0.46 -12.00
C GLY A 338 -6.25 1.43 -12.93
N GLU A 339 -6.19 1.12 -14.22
CA GLU A 339 -5.66 1.97 -15.29
C GLU A 339 -6.40 3.32 -15.38
N HIS A 340 -7.66 3.39 -14.93
CA HIS A 340 -8.42 4.64 -14.86
C HIS A 340 -7.72 5.74 -14.04
N LYS A 341 -6.76 5.36 -13.18
CA LYS A 341 -5.92 6.27 -12.40
C LYS A 341 -4.99 7.09 -13.28
N MET A 342 -4.55 6.55 -14.43
CA MET A 342 -3.72 7.28 -15.40
C MET A 342 -4.41 8.56 -15.89
N ALA A 343 -5.72 8.53 -16.09
CA ALA A 343 -6.47 9.73 -16.47
C ALA A 343 -6.36 10.87 -15.43
N ARG A 344 -5.82 10.60 -14.24
CA ARG A 344 -5.61 11.51 -13.11
C ARG A 344 -4.13 11.71 -12.79
N ALA A 345 -3.28 11.37 -13.76
CA ALA A 345 -1.81 11.45 -13.68
C ALA A 345 -1.17 10.58 -12.58
N LEU A 346 -1.83 9.51 -12.14
CA LEU A 346 -1.11 8.46 -11.44
C LEU A 346 -0.46 7.58 -12.50
N LEU A 347 0.87 7.62 -12.58
CA LEU A 347 1.65 6.96 -13.61
C LEU A 347 2.01 5.53 -13.20
N PRO A 348 2.24 4.62 -14.17
CA PRO A 348 2.57 3.24 -13.88
C PRO A 348 3.93 3.11 -13.21
N VAL A 349 3.99 2.35 -12.12
CA VAL A 349 5.18 2.02 -11.36
C VAL A 349 5.27 0.50 -11.23
N VAL A 350 6.44 -0.05 -11.54
CA VAL A 350 6.70 -1.49 -11.36
C VAL A 350 6.76 -1.79 -9.87
N THR A 351 5.99 -2.78 -9.44
CA THR A 351 6.01 -3.29 -8.07
C THR A 351 6.46 -4.75 -8.08
N PRO A 352 7.65 -5.01 -7.54
CA PRO A 352 8.22 -6.34 -7.59
C PRO A 352 7.78 -7.23 -6.43
N SER A 353 7.94 -8.53 -6.65
CA SER A 353 7.85 -9.59 -5.63
C SER A 353 8.91 -10.65 -5.89
N ALA A 354 9.27 -11.43 -4.86
CA ALA A 354 10.21 -12.54 -4.99
C ALA A 354 9.60 -13.83 -4.46
N HIS A 355 9.90 -14.95 -5.10
CA HIS A 355 9.25 -16.23 -4.87
C HIS A 355 10.27 -17.37 -4.79
N TRP A 356 10.21 -18.15 -3.72
CA TRP A 356 10.92 -19.42 -3.57
C TRP A 356 9.92 -20.58 -3.53
N ILE A 357 10.19 -21.65 -4.27
CA ILE A 357 9.34 -22.82 -4.39
C ILE A 357 10.11 -24.04 -3.90
N ALA A 358 9.52 -24.79 -2.95
CA ALA A 358 10.19 -25.91 -2.32
C ALA A 358 10.39 -27.11 -3.26
N HIS A 359 9.42 -27.39 -4.14
CA HIS A 359 9.47 -28.55 -5.04
C HIS A 359 10.22 -28.19 -6.33
N PRO A 360 11.36 -28.84 -6.66
CA PRO A 360 12.23 -28.43 -7.77
C PRO A 360 11.52 -28.38 -9.14
N SER A 361 10.73 -29.40 -9.48
CA SER A 361 10.02 -29.44 -10.78
C SER A 361 8.98 -28.33 -10.92
N PHE A 362 8.36 -27.89 -9.82
CA PHE A 362 7.47 -26.73 -9.83
C PHE A 362 8.25 -25.43 -9.87
N ALA A 363 9.39 -25.34 -9.22
CA ALA A 363 10.29 -24.18 -9.33
C ALA A 363 10.69 -23.94 -10.78
N ASP A 364 11.13 -24.98 -11.51
CA ASP A 364 11.48 -24.90 -12.94
C ASP A 364 10.30 -24.51 -13.82
N ALA A 365 9.10 -25.05 -13.55
CA ALA A 365 7.90 -24.74 -14.33
C ALA A 365 7.43 -23.30 -14.08
N ILE A 366 7.47 -22.84 -12.84
CA ILE A 366 7.10 -21.49 -12.45
C ILE A 366 8.13 -20.48 -12.99
N SER A 367 9.44 -20.78 -12.95
CA SER A 367 10.46 -19.92 -13.56
C SER A 367 10.17 -19.65 -15.02
N ARG A 368 9.93 -20.69 -15.84
CA ARG A 368 9.55 -20.54 -17.24
C ARG A 368 8.23 -19.79 -17.46
N PHE A 369 7.31 -19.88 -16.52
CA PHE A 369 6.06 -19.12 -16.56
C PHE A 369 6.34 -17.63 -16.30
N LEU A 370 7.17 -17.30 -15.30
CA LEU A 370 7.53 -15.92 -14.94
C LEU A 370 8.35 -15.22 -16.02
N ASP A 371 9.22 -15.95 -16.74
CA ASP A 371 9.96 -15.41 -17.89
C ASP A 371 8.99 -14.88 -18.96
N ARG A 372 7.97 -15.70 -19.34
CA ARG A 372 6.95 -15.31 -20.32
C ARG A 372 6.03 -14.19 -19.82
N GLU A 373 5.65 -14.23 -18.54
CA GLU A 373 4.84 -13.18 -17.91
C GLU A 373 5.61 -11.84 -17.89
N GLY A 374 6.93 -11.88 -17.62
CA GLY A 374 7.82 -10.73 -17.64
C GLY A 374 7.90 -10.05 -19.00
N GLU A 375 8.00 -10.82 -20.09
CA GLU A 375 7.95 -10.28 -21.46
C GLU A 375 6.62 -9.56 -21.73
N GLY A 376 5.50 -10.16 -21.35
CA GLY A 376 4.17 -9.54 -21.45
C GLY A 376 4.05 -8.27 -20.62
N MET A 377 4.62 -8.25 -19.42
CA MET A 377 4.62 -7.08 -18.53
C MET A 377 5.42 -5.91 -19.11
N ALA A 378 6.56 -6.18 -19.74
CA ALA A 378 7.35 -5.15 -20.41
C ALA A 378 6.57 -4.48 -21.56
N GLY A 379 5.87 -5.27 -22.40
CA GLY A 379 4.98 -4.75 -23.45
C GLY A 379 3.84 -3.90 -22.88
N TYR A 380 3.19 -4.36 -21.82
CA TYR A 380 2.11 -3.64 -21.15
C TYR A 380 2.60 -2.28 -20.57
N LEU A 381 3.78 -2.22 -19.96
CA LEU A 381 4.35 -0.97 -19.47
C LEU A 381 4.62 0.03 -20.61
N GLN A 382 5.13 -0.43 -21.75
CA GLN A 382 5.34 0.41 -22.93
C GLN A 382 4.01 1.00 -23.44
N GLU A 383 2.96 0.18 -23.50
CA GLU A 383 1.63 0.63 -23.90
C GLU A 383 1.09 1.70 -22.93
N LEU A 384 1.19 1.48 -21.63
CA LEU A 384 0.77 2.45 -20.61
C LEU A 384 1.56 3.77 -20.74
N GLN A 385 2.87 3.72 -20.97
CA GLN A 385 3.71 4.90 -21.15
C GLN A 385 3.33 5.69 -22.41
N ALA A 386 3.00 5.00 -23.51
CA ALA A 386 2.54 5.63 -24.74
C ALA A 386 1.21 6.38 -24.57
N HIS A 387 0.37 5.95 -23.62
CA HIS A 387 -0.89 6.60 -23.25
C HIS A 387 -0.78 7.58 -22.09
N SER A 388 0.41 8.12 -21.83
CA SER A 388 0.64 9.10 -20.75
C SER A 388 -0.34 10.27 -20.82
N PRO A 389 -0.96 10.66 -19.71
CA PRO A 389 -1.86 11.82 -19.64
C PRO A 389 -1.11 13.16 -19.66
N LEU A 390 0.20 13.12 -19.51
CA LEU A 390 1.04 14.32 -19.47
C LEU A 390 1.11 14.97 -20.85
N ARG A 391 1.31 16.28 -20.83
CA ARG A 391 1.55 17.07 -22.06
C ARG A 391 2.88 16.64 -22.67
N GLN A 392 2.87 16.27 -23.94
CA GLN A 392 4.11 16.12 -24.70
C GLN A 392 4.66 17.52 -24.95
N GLY A 393 5.93 17.71 -24.60
CA GLY A 393 6.64 18.99 -24.80
C GLY A 393 6.79 19.38 -26.27
#